data_983fd9cca1b83f3b5f10974ddb179fb7
#
_entry.id   983fd9cca1b83f3b5f10974ddb179fb7
#
_cell.length_a   1.000
_cell.length_b   1.000
_cell.length_c   1.000
_cell.angle_alpha   90.00
_cell.angle_beta   90.00
_cell.angle_gamma   90.00
#
_symmetry.space_group_name_H-M   'P 1'
#
loop_
_entity.id
_entity.type
_entity.pdbx_description
1 polymer ?
#
loop_
_entity_poly.entity_id
_entity_poly.type
_entity_poly.pdbx_seq_one_letter_code
_entity_poly.pdbx_strand_id
1 'polypeptide(L)'
;MKKIIIIVFAVLFLSNSHGQTKAFTVKVTGKGSPIILIPGYSCSGDVWNETVTFLQNRFECHVLTIAGYAGTAPIDTPILKTVRDEIIKYTQINKLHKPILIGHSLGSFMSLWVSSTAPGLFGKLVCVDGMPFLSALYDPNANADSLKINPMYNPEAIVKNFENLPDEGFITNTAKAMMMQVNDTARARQIATWQFNSNRRTLGLTIIELAITDLRKNIQSIQQPILVLGSIYLTKENSYKQIGDQFKLAKQVTIHVADSKHFIMYDQAEWLYNEIDSFLK
;
A
#
# COMPACT_ATOMS: atom_id res chain seq x y z
N MET A 1 7.69 -43.51 -51.74
CA MET A 1 6.84 -43.09 -50.60
C MET A 1 7.75 -42.32 -49.62
N LYS A 2 7.70 -40.96 -49.59
CA LYS A 2 8.50 -40.12 -48.70
C LYS A 2 7.74 -39.94 -47.38
N LYS A 3 8.33 -40.41 -46.28
CA LYS A 3 7.78 -40.20 -44.92
C LYS A 3 8.12 -38.77 -44.46
N ILE A 4 7.09 -37.97 -44.28
CA ILE A 4 7.19 -36.62 -43.66
C ILE A 4 7.19 -36.84 -42.14
N ILE A 5 8.30 -36.49 -41.49
CA ILE A 5 8.40 -36.41 -40.02
C ILE A 5 7.96 -35.02 -39.60
N ILE A 6 6.81 -34.93 -38.96
CA ILE A 6 6.33 -33.67 -38.31
C ILE A 6 6.95 -33.61 -36.94
N ILE A 7 7.91 -32.71 -36.75
CA ILE A 7 8.47 -32.36 -35.43
C ILE A 7 7.53 -31.37 -34.81
N VAL A 8 6.75 -31.80 -33.81
CA VAL A 8 5.93 -30.92 -32.96
C VAL A 8 6.84 -30.27 -31.91
N PHE A 9 7.14 -28.98 -32.08
CA PHE A 9 7.79 -28.20 -31.06
C PHE A 9 6.77 -27.91 -29.94
N ALA A 10 6.85 -28.64 -28.84
CA ALA A 10 6.14 -28.33 -27.62
C ALA A 10 6.80 -27.06 -26.97
N VAL A 11 6.18 -25.90 -27.15
CA VAL A 11 6.55 -24.68 -26.42
C VAL A 11 6.08 -24.87 -24.98
N LEU A 12 7.00 -25.26 -24.10
CA LEU A 12 6.79 -25.25 -22.66
C LEU A 12 6.68 -23.78 -22.20
N PHE A 13 5.45 -23.30 -22.02
CA PHE A 13 5.21 -22.13 -21.22
C PHE A 13 5.62 -22.45 -19.78
N LEU A 14 6.82 -22.05 -19.38
CA LEU A 14 7.20 -21.95 -17.97
C LEU A 14 6.34 -20.86 -17.35
N SER A 15 5.18 -21.22 -16.84
CA SER A 15 4.45 -20.37 -15.89
C SER A 15 5.34 -20.26 -14.64
N ASN A 16 6.00 -19.12 -14.46
CA ASN A 16 6.63 -18.78 -13.20
C ASN A 16 5.53 -18.75 -12.13
N SER A 17 5.36 -19.85 -11.40
CA SER A 17 4.51 -19.87 -10.21
C SER A 17 5.20 -19.10 -9.13
N HIS A 18 4.94 -17.77 -9.06
CA HIS A 18 5.28 -16.98 -7.90
C HIS A 18 4.61 -17.60 -6.68
N GLY A 19 5.33 -17.75 -5.58
CA GLY A 19 4.83 -18.41 -4.37
C GLY A 19 3.46 -17.86 -3.97
N GLN A 20 2.42 -18.70 -4.06
CA GLN A 20 1.04 -18.30 -3.83
C GLN A 20 0.82 -18.02 -2.33
N THR A 21 0.35 -16.85 -1.99
CA THR A 21 -0.08 -16.48 -0.63
C THR A 21 -1.58 -16.21 -0.61
N LYS A 22 -2.20 -16.42 0.57
CA LYS A 22 -3.60 -16.05 0.79
C LYS A 22 -3.74 -14.59 1.27
N ALA A 23 -2.66 -13.96 1.73
CA ALA A 23 -2.69 -12.63 2.35
C ALA A 23 -2.81 -11.48 1.32
N PHE A 24 -2.48 -11.74 0.07
CA PHE A 24 -2.63 -10.81 -1.06
C PHE A 24 -2.56 -11.55 -2.39
N THR A 25 -3.08 -10.92 -3.44
CA THR A 25 -2.81 -11.32 -4.82
C THR A 25 -1.66 -10.48 -5.38
N VAL A 26 -0.95 -11.00 -6.39
CA VAL A 26 0.18 -10.30 -7.03
C VAL A 26 0.01 -10.32 -8.54
N LYS A 27 0.19 -9.15 -9.17
CA LYS A 27 0.36 -9.01 -10.62
C LYS A 27 1.80 -8.59 -10.89
N VAL A 28 2.53 -9.34 -11.70
CA VAL A 28 3.92 -9.04 -12.05
C VAL A 28 4.00 -8.53 -13.48
N THR A 29 4.69 -7.41 -13.68
CA THR A 29 4.82 -6.76 -14.99
C THR A 29 6.20 -6.11 -15.11
N GLY A 30 6.78 -6.13 -16.30
CA GLY A 30 8.10 -5.54 -16.55
C GLY A 30 9.27 -6.49 -16.29
N LYS A 31 10.48 -5.93 -16.32
CA LYS A 31 11.76 -6.66 -16.12
C LYS A 31 12.77 -5.72 -15.50
N GLY A 32 13.71 -6.26 -14.73
CA GLY A 32 14.79 -5.50 -14.10
C GLY A 32 14.82 -5.69 -12.59
N SER A 33 15.29 -4.69 -11.86
CA SER A 33 15.29 -4.72 -10.39
C SER A 33 13.86 -4.77 -9.86
N PRO A 34 13.58 -5.61 -8.83
CA PRO A 34 12.22 -5.78 -8.34
C PRO A 34 11.72 -4.57 -7.55
N ILE A 35 10.47 -4.20 -7.80
CA ILE A 35 9.70 -3.25 -7.01
C ILE A 35 8.42 -3.93 -6.52
N ILE A 36 8.09 -3.78 -5.24
CA ILE A 36 6.79 -4.20 -4.68
C ILE A 36 5.95 -2.94 -4.48
N LEU A 37 4.78 -2.89 -5.14
CA LEU A 37 3.82 -1.78 -5.03
C LEU A 37 2.65 -2.23 -4.16
N ILE A 38 2.43 -1.50 -3.05
CA ILE A 38 1.42 -1.83 -2.04
C ILE A 38 0.35 -0.74 -2.06
N PRO A 39 -0.94 -1.08 -2.34
CA PRO A 39 -2.02 -0.11 -2.42
C PRO A 39 -2.43 0.41 -1.05
N GLY A 40 -3.25 1.47 -1.06
CA GLY A 40 -3.89 2.02 0.13
C GLY A 40 -5.06 1.17 0.63
N TYR A 41 -5.66 1.62 1.73
CA TYR A 41 -6.83 1.00 2.34
C TYR A 41 -7.97 0.84 1.33
N SER A 42 -8.58 -0.34 1.32
CA SER A 42 -9.67 -0.77 0.43
C SER A 42 -9.37 -0.76 -1.09
N CYS A 43 -8.16 -0.38 -1.50
CA CYS A 43 -7.82 -0.25 -2.91
C CYS A 43 -7.39 -1.58 -3.54
N SER A 44 -7.72 -1.73 -4.84
CA SER A 44 -7.06 -2.68 -5.74
C SER A 44 -5.61 -2.23 -6.00
N GLY A 45 -4.75 -3.18 -6.34
CA GLY A 45 -3.43 -2.90 -6.91
C GLY A 45 -3.49 -2.08 -8.20
N ASP A 46 -4.64 -2.04 -8.88
CA ASP A 46 -4.86 -1.23 -10.07
C ASP A 46 -4.72 0.29 -9.84
N VAL A 47 -4.70 0.74 -8.58
CA VAL A 47 -4.33 2.11 -8.23
C VAL A 47 -2.96 2.50 -8.77
N TRP A 48 -2.09 1.53 -9.03
CA TRP A 48 -0.74 1.69 -9.53
C TRP A 48 -0.57 1.51 -11.04
N ASN A 49 -1.65 1.25 -11.81
CA ASN A 49 -1.53 0.91 -13.23
C ASN A 49 -0.73 1.93 -14.05
N GLU A 50 -0.93 3.24 -13.83
CA GLU A 50 -0.19 4.31 -14.53
C GLU A 50 1.27 4.38 -14.04
N THR A 51 1.50 4.22 -12.74
CA THR A 51 2.85 4.15 -12.15
C THR A 51 3.62 2.92 -12.68
N VAL A 52 2.96 1.77 -12.83
CA VAL A 52 3.55 0.57 -13.44
C VAL A 52 3.93 0.85 -14.90
N THR A 53 3.07 1.53 -15.65
CA THR A 53 3.38 1.91 -17.05
C THR A 53 4.65 2.75 -17.12
N PHE A 54 4.87 3.64 -16.16
CA PHE A 54 6.10 4.44 -16.08
C PHE A 54 7.33 3.60 -15.68
N LEU A 55 7.18 2.63 -14.78
CA LEU A 55 8.29 1.89 -14.18
C LEU A 55 8.71 0.63 -14.96
N GLN A 56 7.78 -0.08 -15.62
CA GLN A 56 7.93 -1.44 -16.14
C GLN A 56 9.04 -1.65 -17.17
N ASN A 57 9.51 -0.59 -17.82
CA ASN A 57 10.62 -0.68 -18.78
C ASN A 57 12.00 -0.82 -18.10
N ARG A 58 12.08 -0.54 -16.79
CA ARG A 58 13.32 -0.55 -15.99
C ARG A 58 13.25 -1.47 -14.78
N PHE A 59 12.04 -1.80 -14.34
CA PHE A 59 11.79 -2.55 -13.11
C PHE A 59 10.79 -3.67 -13.31
N GLU A 60 10.98 -4.75 -12.56
CA GLU A 60 9.97 -5.79 -12.40
C GLU A 60 9.01 -5.38 -11.28
N CYS A 61 7.78 -5.00 -11.65
CA CYS A 61 6.77 -4.46 -10.76
C CYS A 61 5.87 -5.57 -10.21
N HIS A 62 5.95 -5.84 -8.92
CA HIS A 62 5.10 -6.77 -8.17
C HIS A 62 3.98 -5.97 -7.50
N VAL A 63 2.80 -5.91 -8.12
CA VAL A 63 1.67 -5.11 -7.65
C VAL A 63 0.76 -5.97 -6.79
N LEU A 64 0.58 -5.57 -5.53
CA LEU A 64 -0.25 -6.30 -4.57
C LEU A 64 -1.69 -5.82 -4.56
N THR A 65 -2.65 -6.71 -4.27
CA THR A 65 -3.98 -6.39 -3.74
C THR A 65 -4.18 -7.17 -2.46
N ILE A 66 -4.40 -6.49 -1.35
CA ILE A 66 -4.54 -7.11 -0.02
C ILE A 66 -5.80 -7.97 0.04
N ALA A 67 -5.70 -9.11 0.71
CA ALA A 67 -6.82 -10.04 0.90
C ALA A 67 -8.02 -9.35 1.57
N GLY A 68 -9.20 -9.59 1.01
CA GLY A 68 -10.46 -8.96 1.43
C GLY A 68 -10.68 -7.57 0.84
N TYR A 69 -9.75 -6.99 0.08
CA TYR A 69 -9.94 -5.71 -0.63
C TYR A 69 -10.34 -5.95 -2.09
N ALA A 70 -11.13 -5.02 -2.64
CA ALA A 70 -11.48 -4.93 -4.06
C ALA A 70 -11.92 -6.28 -4.68
N GLY A 71 -12.70 -7.08 -3.97
CA GLY A 71 -13.23 -8.37 -4.44
C GLY A 71 -12.30 -9.57 -4.23
N THR A 72 -11.12 -9.41 -3.63
CA THR A 72 -10.27 -10.55 -3.26
C THR A 72 -10.83 -11.29 -2.05
N ALA A 73 -10.54 -12.59 -1.93
CA ALA A 73 -10.98 -13.39 -0.78
C ALA A 73 -10.36 -12.88 0.53
N PRO A 74 -11.14 -12.79 1.63
CA PRO A 74 -10.61 -12.36 2.93
C PRO A 74 -9.78 -13.46 3.60
N ILE A 75 -9.00 -13.06 4.60
CA ILE A 75 -8.28 -13.95 5.54
C ILE A 75 -8.70 -13.67 6.97
N ASP A 76 -8.32 -14.57 7.88
CA ASP A 76 -8.55 -14.38 9.31
C ASP A 76 -7.60 -13.33 9.93
N THR A 77 -7.97 -12.84 11.11
CA THR A 77 -7.17 -11.88 11.89
C THR A 77 -5.96 -12.56 12.56
N PRO A 78 -4.90 -11.80 12.84
CA PRO A 78 -4.67 -10.38 12.53
C PRO A 78 -4.30 -10.19 11.05
N ILE A 79 -5.00 -9.29 10.35
CA ILE A 79 -4.88 -9.17 8.89
C ILE A 79 -3.57 -8.50 8.48
N LEU A 80 -3.31 -7.28 8.95
CA LEU A 80 -2.13 -6.52 8.52
C LEU A 80 -0.82 -7.17 8.99
N LYS A 81 -0.82 -7.77 10.18
CA LYS A 81 0.33 -8.56 10.64
C LYS A 81 0.61 -9.75 9.71
N THR A 82 -0.43 -10.46 9.28
CA THR A 82 -0.31 -11.60 8.36
C THR A 82 0.17 -11.12 6.98
N VAL A 83 -0.36 -10.02 6.46
CA VAL A 83 0.10 -9.40 5.21
C VAL A 83 1.59 -9.04 5.30
N ARG A 84 2.04 -8.43 6.42
CA ARG A 84 3.46 -8.13 6.67
C ARG A 84 4.33 -9.38 6.58
N ASP A 85 3.96 -10.42 7.31
CA ASP A 85 4.76 -11.65 7.39
C ASP A 85 4.81 -12.36 6.03
N GLU A 86 3.70 -12.37 5.29
CA GLU A 86 3.63 -12.96 3.95
C GLU A 86 4.37 -12.12 2.89
N ILE A 87 4.45 -10.79 2.99
CA ILE A 87 5.31 -9.97 2.10
C ILE A 87 6.78 -10.33 2.32
N ILE A 88 7.22 -10.48 3.57
CA ILE A 88 8.59 -10.90 3.89
C ILE A 88 8.87 -12.28 3.28
N LYS A 89 7.99 -13.25 3.51
CA LYS A 89 8.09 -14.60 2.98
C LYS A 89 8.05 -14.65 1.45
N TYR A 90 7.15 -13.88 0.81
CA TYR A 90 7.07 -13.73 -0.63
C TYR A 90 8.40 -13.25 -1.22
N THR A 91 8.99 -12.23 -0.63
CA THR A 91 10.29 -11.69 -1.03
C THR A 91 11.40 -12.76 -0.98
N GLN A 92 11.42 -13.56 0.08
CA GLN A 92 12.40 -14.63 0.25
C GLN A 92 12.20 -15.80 -0.72
N ILE A 93 10.97 -16.30 -0.86
CA ILE A 93 10.64 -17.45 -1.72
C ILE A 93 10.91 -17.11 -3.20
N ASN A 94 10.54 -15.91 -3.64
CA ASN A 94 10.77 -15.46 -5.01
C ASN A 94 12.19 -14.92 -5.23
N LYS A 95 13.05 -14.97 -4.19
CA LYS A 95 14.45 -14.52 -4.24
C LYS A 95 14.60 -13.10 -4.76
N LEU A 96 13.67 -12.21 -4.39
CA LEU A 96 13.73 -10.82 -4.80
C LEU A 96 14.90 -10.14 -4.06
N HIS A 97 15.90 -9.70 -4.80
CA HIS A 97 17.09 -9.11 -4.21
C HIS A 97 16.84 -7.64 -3.88
N LYS A 98 16.73 -7.33 -2.60
CA LYS A 98 16.51 -5.97 -2.07
C LYS A 98 15.43 -5.20 -2.84
N PRO A 99 14.19 -5.76 -2.96
CA PRO A 99 13.15 -5.08 -3.71
C PRO A 99 12.88 -3.69 -3.13
N ILE A 100 12.69 -2.71 -4.02
CA ILE A 100 12.23 -1.38 -3.65
C ILE A 100 10.77 -1.52 -3.20
N LEU A 101 10.38 -0.77 -2.17
CA LEU A 101 9.00 -0.71 -1.72
C LEU A 101 8.40 0.64 -2.12
N ILE A 102 7.27 0.62 -2.81
CA ILE A 102 6.46 1.81 -3.08
C ILE A 102 5.08 1.55 -2.49
N GLY A 103 4.70 2.30 -1.47
CA GLY A 103 3.43 2.15 -0.81
C GLY A 103 2.62 3.45 -0.82
N HIS A 104 1.29 3.34 -0.94
CA HIS A 104 0.37 4.46 -0.77
C HIS A 104 -0.42 4.30 0.52
N SER A 105 -0.53 5.35 1.34
CA SER A 105 -1.39 5.33 2.54
C SER A 105 -1.07 4.13 3.45
N LEU A 106 -2.03 3.21 3.65
CA LEU A 106 -1.81 1.93 4.32
C LEU A 106 -0.62 1.16 3.71
N GLY A 107 -0.43 1.22 2.39
CA GLY A 107 0.73 0.59 1.73
C GLY A 107 2.07 1.20 2.16
N SER A 108 2.13 2.51 2.43
CA SER A 108 3.31 3.15 3.03
C SER A 108 3.58 2.63 4.44
N PHE A 109 2.54 2.56 5.25
CA PHE A 109 2.61 1.96 6.58
C PHE A 109 3.13 0.51 6.52
N MET A 110 2.60 -0.29 5.59
CA MET A 110 3.06 -1.67 5.38
C MET A 110 4.53 -1.73 4.93
N SER A 111 4.96 -0.83 4.03
CA SER A 111 6.36 -0.72 3.59
C SER A 111 7.31 -0.45 4.76
N LEU A 112 6.92 0.45 5.65
CA LEU A 112 7.67 0.74 6.88
C LEU A 112 7.68 -0.46 7.83
N TRP A 113 6.54 -1.14 7.98
CA TRP A 113 6.43 -2.28 8.88
C TRP A 113 7.26 -3.48 8.43
N VAL A 114 7.18 -3.87 7.15
CA VAL A 114 7.99 -4.99 6.64
C VAL A 114 9.48 -4.69 6.70
N SER A 115 9.89 -3.46 6.36
CA SER A 115 11.31 -3.07 6.39
C SER A 115 11.87 -2.99 7.80
N SER A 116 11.09 -2.52 8.78
CA SER A 116 11.51 -2.49 10.18
C SER A 116 11.51 -3.87 10.83
N THR A 117 10.68 -4.80 10.34
CA THR A 117 10.60 -6.19 10.86
C THR A 117 11.72 -7.07 10.28
N ALA A 118 12.11 -6.86 9.01
CA ALA A 118 13.18 -7.60 8.35
C ALA A 118 14.28 -6.65 7.81
N PRO A 119 15.10 -6.04 8.70
CA PRO A 119 16.13 -5.11 8.32
C PRO A 119 17.11 -5.71 7.30
N GLY A 120 17.38 -4.98 6.22
CA GLY A 120 18.30 -5.40 5.16
C GLY A 120 17.71 -6.30 4.07
N LEU A 121 16.49 -6.82 4.23
CA LEU A 121 15.82 -7.62 3.20
C LEU A 121 15.35 -6.74 2.03
N PHE A 122 14.87 -5.53 2.31
CA PHE A 122 14.32 -4.59 1.33
C PHE A 122 15.34 -3.51 0.94
N GLY A 123 15.12 -2.88 -0.22
CA GLY A 123 15.89 -1.75 -0.72
C GLY A 123 15.33 -0.40 -0.27
N LYS A 124 15.42 0.63 -1.13
CA LYS A 124 14.87 1.97 -0.91
C LYS A 124 13.34 1.91 -0.69
N LEU A 125 12.80 2.86 0.07
CA LEU A 125 11.37 2.98 0.33
C LEU A 125 10.83 4.29 -0.24
N VAL A 126 9.67 4.23 -0.90
CA VAL A 126 8.87 5.40 -1.30
C VAL A 126 7.52 5.31 -0.61
N CYS A 127 7.28 6.20 0.33
CA CYS A 127 6.04 6.32 1.08
C CYS A 127 5.19 7.43 0.47
N VAL A 128 4.11 7.07 -0.25
CA VAL A 128 3.19 8.02 -0.88
C VAL A 128 2.02 8.25 0.06
N ASP A 129 1.96 9.43 0.63
CA ASP A 129 0.96 9.93 1.56
C ASP A 129 0.54 8.95 2.67
N GLY A 130 1.55 8.39 3.35
CA GLY A 130 1.34 7.48 4.49
C GLY A 130 2.33 7.71 5.61
N MET A 131 1.88 7.38 6.81
CA MET A 131 2.54 7.69 8.08
C MET A 131 2.85 6.41 8.86
N PRO A 132 3.87 6.42 9.74
CA PRO A 132 4.15 5.29 10.63
C PRO A 132 3.09 5.07 11.71
N PHE A 133 2.24 6.06 11.99
CA PHE A 133 1.14 5.95 12.95
C PHE A 133 -0.05 6.82 12.54
N LEU A 134 -1.13 6.17 12.08
CA LEU A 134 -2.30 6.87 11.57
C LEU A 134 -2.95 7.80 12.62
N SER A 135 -3.11 7.32 13.86
CA SER A 135 -3.79 8.09 14.91
C SER A 135 -3.04 9.38 15.30
N ALA A 136 -1.71 9.41 15.11
CA ALA A 136 -0.93 10.62 15.35
C ALA A 136 -1.15 11.73 14.29
N LEU A 137 -1.85 11.44 13.20
CA LEU A 137 -2.28 12.46 12.24
C LEU A 137 -3.36 13.37 12.83
N TYR A 138 -4.22 12.82 13.69
CA TYR A 138 -5.34 13.52 14.33
C TYR A 138 -5.00 14.01 15.74
N ASP A 139 -4.21 13.25 16.49
CA ASP A 139 -3.69 13.61 17.80
C ASP A 139 -2.19 13.28 17.87
N PRO A 140 -1.29 14.29 17.81
CA PRO A 140 0.16 14.08 17.88
C PRO A 140 0.61 13.30 19.14
N ASN A 141 -0.18 13.38 20.23
CA ASN A 141 0.08 12.70 21.50
C ASN A 141 -0.54 11.29 21.56
N ALA A 142 -1.19 10.84 20.47
CA ALA A 142 -1.80 9.52 20.44
C ALA A 142 -0.80 8.43 20.87
N ASN A 143 -1.31 7.51 21.71
CA ASN A 143 -0.55 6.40 22.25
C ASN A 143 -1.27 5.09 21.92
N ALA A 144 -0.59 4.18 21.23
CA ALA A 144 -1.18 2.93 20.77
C ALA A 144 -1.74 2.06 21.90
N ASP A 145 -1.07 2.03 23.07
CA ASP A 145 -1.54 1.20 24.20
C ASP A 145 -2.80 1.76 24.83
N SER A 146 -2.92 3.09 24.92
CA SER A 146 -4.16 3.75 25.34
C SER A 146 -5.30 3.53 24.37
N LEU A 147 -5.02 3.54 23.05
CA LEU A 147 -6.04 3.29 22.02
C LEU A 147 -6.56 1.86 22.06
N LYS A 148 -5.72 0.86 22.31
CA LYS A 148 -6.11 -0.56 22.40
C LYS A 148 -7.14 -0.84 23.49
N ILE A 149 -7.12 -0.07 24.58
CA ILE A 149 -8.08 -0.22 25.70
C ILE A 149 -9.25 0.77 25.62
N ASN A 150 -9.25 1.69 24.66
CA ASN A 150 -10.31 2.66 24.47
C ASN A 150 -11.52 1.99 23.78
N PRO A 151 -12.74 2.03 24.36
CA PRO A 151 -13.93 1.42 23.77
C PRO A 151 -14.25 1.90 22.36
N MET A 152 -13.85 3.11 21.95
CA MET A 152 -14.05 3.60 20.58
C MET A 152 -13.28 2.77 19.53
N TYR A 153 -12.22 2.08 19.93
CA TYR A 153 -11.41 1.20 19.07
C TYR A 153 -11.75 -0.28 19.27
N ASN A 154 -12.94 -0.59 19.80
CA ASN A 154 -13.38 -1.96 19.94
C ASN A 154 -13.58 -2.59 18.53
N PRO A 155 -12.83 -3.66 18.19
CA PRO A 155 -12.85 -4.24 16.84
C PRO A 155 -14.24 -4.76 16.45
N GLU A 156 -14.95 -5.44 17.36
CA GLU A 156 -16.27 -6.01 17.05
C GLU A 156 -17.31 -4.92 16.81
N ALA A 157 -17.28 -3.82 17.57
CA ALA A 157 -18.19 -2.69 17.38
C ALA A 157 -17.96 -2.03 16.02
N ILE A 158 -16.70 -1.84 15.64
CA ILE A 158 -16.34 -1.22 14.36
C ILE A 158 -16.66 -2.15 13.19
N VAL A 159 -16.35 -3.44 13.30
CA VAL A 159 -16.75 -4.43 12.30
C VAL A 159 -18.27 -4.40 12.07
N LYS A 160 -19.04 -4.42 13.15
CA LYS A 160 -20.50 -4.35 13.07
C LYS A 160 -20.98 -3.07 12.37
N ASN A 161 -20.33 -1.94 12.60
CA ASN A 161 -20.65 -0.70 11.88
C ASN A 161 -20.43 -0.85 10.38
N PHE A 162 -19.31 -1.46 9.94
CA PHE A 162 -19.06 -1.71 8.53
C PHE A 162 -20.06 -2.73 7.92
N GLU A 163 -20.35 -3.80 8.61
CA GLU A 163 -21.29 -4.85 8.17
C GLU A 163 -22.72 -4.32 8.02
N ASN A 164 -23.11 -3.35 8.84
CA ASN A 164 -24.42 -2.71 8.80
C ASN A 164 -24.54 -1.57 7.77
N LEU A 165 -23.46 -1.20 7.07
CA LEU A 165 -23.55 -0.18 6.02
C LEU A 165 -24.45 -0.66 4.88
N PRO A 166 -25.48 0.14 4.48
CA PRO A 166 -26.38 -0.25 3.40
C PRO A 166 -25.63 -0.30 2.07
N ASP A 167 -25.98 -1.26 1.22
CA ASP A 167 -25.46 -1.34 -0.14
C ASP A 167 -26.04 -0.26 -1.05
N GLU A 168 -27.32 0.09 -0.80
CA GLU A 168 -27.99 1.16 -1.54
C GLU A 168 -27.27 2.51 -1.32
N GLY A 169 -26.92 3.16 -2.40
CA GLY A 169 -26.24 4.45 -2.37
C GLY A 169 -24.77 4.40 -1.89
N PHE A 170 -24.24 3.25 -1.48
CA PHE A 170 -22.88 3.15 -0.93
C PHE A 170 -21.83 3.77 -1.86
N ILE A 171 -21.78 3.32 -3.12
CA ILE A 171 -20.78 3.82 -4.09
C ILE A 171 -20.92 5.33 -4.30
N THR A 172 -22.16 5.83 -4.42
CA THR A 172 -22.40 7.27 -4.65
C THR A 172 -21.99 8.11 -3.45
N ASN A 173 -22.34 7.68 -2.23
CA ASN A 173 -22.00 8.41 -1.01
C ASN A 173 -20.49 8.35 -0.71
N THR A 174 -19.88 7.17 -0.89
CA THR A 174 -18.45 7.00 -0.74
C THR A 174 -17.67 7.81 -1.77
N ALA A 175 -18.11 7.83 -3.04
CA ALA A 175 -17.47 8.63 -4.07
C ALA A 175 -17.50 10.13 -3.75
N LYS A 176 -18.63 10.65 -3.20
CA LYS A 176 -18.71 12.03 -2.70
C LYS A 176 -17.68 12.29 -1.59
N ALA A 177 -17.54 11.38 -0.63
CA ALA A 177 -16.54 11.50 0.43
C ALA A 177 -15.10 11.43 -0.13
N MET A 178 -14.84 10.57 -1.12
CA MET A 178 -13.54 10.46 -1.76
C MET A 178 -13.09 11.72 -2.50
N MET A 179 -14.00 12.63 -2.88
CA MET A 179 -13.64 13.94 -3.44
C MET A 179 -12.81 14.80 -2.47
N MET A 180 -12.80 14.49 -1.18
CA MET A 180 -11.86 15.08 -0.22
C MET A 180 -10.43 14.53 -0.35
N GLN A 181 -10.27 13.38 -1.02
CA GLN A 181 -9.00 12.66 -1.12
C GLN A 181 -8.44 12.60 -2.55
N VAL A 182 -9.23 12.90 -3.56
CA VAL A 182 -8.83 12.92 -4.98
C VAL A 182 -9.62 13.98 -5.74
N ASN A 183 -9.02 14.59 -6.77
CA ASN A 183 -9.69 15.65 -7.54
C ASN A 183 -10.64 15.10 -8.64
N ASP A 184 -10.30 13.97 -9.22
CA ASP A 184 -11.02 13.35 -10.33
C ASP A 184 -12.24 12.55 -9.85
N THR A 185 -13.43 12.89 -10.35
CA THR A 185 -14.69 12.24 -9.98
C THR A 185 -14.78 10.78 -10.43
N ALA A 186 -14.17 10.43 -11.58
CA ALA A 186 -14.15 9.05 -12.06
C ALA A 186 -13.23 8.19 -11.17
N ARG A 187 -12.09 8.74 -10.72
CA ARG A 187 -11.21 8.09 -9.73
C ARG A 187 -11.90 7.95 -8.38
N ALA A 188 -12.59 8.98 -7.90
CA ALA A 188 -13.37 8.90 -6.66
C ALA A 188 -14.41 7.76 -6.72
N ARG A 189 -15.12 7.62 -7.86
CA ARG A 189 -16.06 6.53 -8.08
C ARG A 189 -15.38 5.16 -8.18
N GLN A 190 -14.22 5.08 -8.81
CA GLN A 190 -13.40 3.85 -8.90
C GLN A 190 -12.99 3.37 -7.51
N ILE A 191 -12.45 4.26 -6.67
CA ILE A 191 -12.05 3.95 -5.29
C ILE A 191 -13.26 3.49 -4.47
N ALA A 192 -14.40 4.19 -4.58
CA ALA A 192 -15.64 3.81 -3.93
C ALA A 192 -16.14 2.42 -4.36
N THR A 193 -15.95 2.07 -5.64
CA THR A 193 -16.28 0.74 -6.17
C THR A 193 -15.38 -0.35 -5.59
N TRP A 194 -14.09 -0.10 -5.46
CA TRP A 194 -13.17 -1.04 -4.80
C TRP A 194 -13.56 -1.23 -3.33
N GLN A 195 -13.89 -0.15 -2.63
CA GLN A 195 -14.34 -0.24 -1.23
C GLN A 195 -15.66 -1.00 -1.10
N PHE A 196 -16.62 -0.79 -2.00
CA PHE A 196 -17.88 -1.54 -2.05
C PHE A 196 -17.65 -3.05 -2.23
N ASN A 197 -16.75 -3.43 -3.13
CA ASN A 197 -16.39 -4.82 -3.39
C ASN A 197 -15.49 -5.45 -2.31
N SER A 198 -15.02 -4.67 -1.35
CA SER A 198 -14.19 -5.19 -0.25
C SER A 198 -15.06 -5.87 0.82
N ASN A 199 -14.50 -6.89 1.46
CA ASN A 199 -15.13 -7.56 2.58
C ASN A 199 -15.31 -6.60 3.76
N ARG A 200 -16.55 -6.42 4.22
CA ARG A 200 -16.90 -5.45 5.28
C ARG A 200 -16.16 -5.69 6.59
N ARG A 201 -16.04 -6.96 7.00
CA ARG A 201 -15.27 -7.34 8.18
C ARG A 201 -13.80 -6.98 8.04
N THR A 202 -13.20 -7.26 6.88
CA THR A 202 -11.81 -6.87 6.59
C THR A 202 -11.62 -5.36 6.67
N LEU A 203 -12.55 -4.56 6.14
CA LEU A 203 -12.48 -3.10 6.24
C LEU A 203 -12.45 -2.64 7.71
N GLY A 204 -13.38 -3.15 8.52
CA GLY A 204 -13.44 -2.80 9.95
C GLY A 204 -12.19 -3.20 10.72
N LEU A 205 -11.68 -4.41 10.49
CA LEU A 205 -10.49 -4.91 11.21
C LEU A 205 -9.22 -4.18 10.79
N THR A 206 -8.99 -3.97 9.50
CA THR A 206 -7.75 -3.36 9.03
C THR A 206 -7.64 -1.88 9.38
N ILE A 207 -8.74 -1.13 9.41
CA ILE A 207 -8.69 0.27 9.85
C ILE A 207 -8.34 0.38 11.33
N ILE A 208 -8.82 -0.55 12.17
CA ILE A 208 -8.45 -0.60 13.58
C ILE A 208 -6.99 -1.02 13.75
N GLU A 209 -6.56 -2.11 13.10
CA GLU A 209 -5.17 -2.55 13.18
C GLU A 209 -4.22 -1.41 12.78
N LEU A 210 -4.54 -0.65 11.71
CA LEU A 210 -3.78 0.51 11.28
C LEU A 210 -3.79 1.64 12.32
N ALA A 211 -4.94 1.94 12.93
CA ALA A 211 -5.09 3.03 13.89
C ALA A 211 -4.36 2.77 15.22
N ILE A 212 -4.29 1.52 15.68
CA ILE A 212 -3.69 1.16 16.97
C ILE A 212 -2.25 0.62 16.87
N THR A 213 -1.66 0.59 15.68
CA THR A 213 -0.28 0.11 15.48
C THR A 213 0.65 1.30 15.24
N ASP A 214 1.54 1.56 16.19
CA ASP A 214 2.50 2.67 16.16
C ASP A 214 3.89 2.18 15.75
N LEU A 215 4.35 2.56 14.55
CA LEU A 215 5.67 2.21 14.03
C LEU A 215 6.72 3.30 14.23
N ARG A 216 6.41 4.43 14.88
CA ARG A 216 7.32 5.57 15.03
C ARG A 216 8.66 5.18 15.69
N LYS A 217 8.65 4.21 16.62
CA LYS A 217 9.87 3.65 17.19
C LYS A 217 10.51 2.59 16.28
N ASN A 218 9.72 1.83 15.55
CA ASN A 218 10.22 0.73 14.73
C ASN A 218 11.05 1.22 13.52
N ILE A 219 10.67 2.37 12.93
CA ILE A 219 11.35 2.92 11.74
C ILE A 219 12.83 3.26 11.98
N GLN A 220 13.29 3.43 13.23
CA GLN A 220 14.71 3.62 13.57
C GLN A 220 15.60 2.42 13.16
N SER A 221 15.03 1.22 13.01
CA SER A 221 15.75 0.03 12.56
C SER A 221 16.00 0.02 11.04
N ILE A 222 15.27 0.82 10.28
CA ILE A 222 15.41 0.91 8.82
C ILE A 222 16.70 1.65 8.49
N GLN A 223 17.59 0.99 7.74
CA GLN A 223 18.89 1.55 7.32
C GLN A 223 18.84 2.15 5.92
N GLN A 224 17.84 1.78 5.13
CA GLN A 224 17.67 2.18 3.75
C GLN A 224 17.10 3.59 3.66
N PRO A 225 17.44 4.34 2.60
CA PRO A 225 16.82 5.64 2.33
C PRO A 225 15.30 5.52 2.19
N ILE A 226 14.59 6.48 2.79
CA ILE A 226 13.13 6.62 2.73
C ILE A 226 12.80 7.94 2.06
N LEU A 227 12.05 7.91 0.97
CA LEU A 227 11.41 9.08 0.38
C LEU A 227 9.95 9.12 0.85
N VAL A 228 9.55 10.21 1.48
CA VAL A 228 8.16 10.45 1.89
C VAL A 228 7.59 11.56 1.01
N LEU A 229 6.56 11.22 0.26
CA LEU A 229 5.84 12.11 -0.62
C LEU A 229 4.47 12.38 0.00
N GLY A 230 4.31 13.53 0.66
CA GLY A 230 3.08 13.91 1.36
C GLY A 230 2.16 14.76 0.50
N SER A 231 0.87 14.77 0.84
CA SER A 231 -0.14 15.70 0.35
C SER A 231 -0.30 16.91 1.30
N ILE A 232 -1.12 17.89 0.93
CA ILE A 232 -1.37 19.05 1.79
C ILE A 232 -2.46 18.74 2.82
N TYR A 233 -2.07 18.79 4.11
CA TYR A 233 -2.98 18.81 5.26
C TYR A 233 -3.08 20.24 5.80
N LEU A 234 -4.17 20.94 5.55
CA LEU A 234 -4.41 22.35 5.87
C LEU A 234 -3.47 23.29 5.10
N THR A 235 -2.16 23.24 5.37
CA THR A 235 -1.13 23.99 4.66
C THR A 235 0.08 23.10 4.39
N LYS A 236 0.89 23.49 3.40
CA LYS A 236 2.12 22.78 3.05
C LYS A 236 3.10 22.71 4.23
N GLU A 237 3.20 23.79 5.00
CA GLU A 237 4.04 23.87 6.19
C GLU A 237 3.58 22.88 7.27
N ASN A 238 2.27 22.81 7.54
CA ASN A 238 1.70 21.85 8.49
C ASN A 238 2.00 20.41 8.06
N SER A 239 1.94 20.11 6.75
CA SER A 239 2.26 18.78 6.23
C SER A 239 3.72 18.41 6.47
N TYR A 240 4.67 19.30 6.16
CA TYR A 240 6.08 19.09 6.47
C TYR A 240 6.31 18.84 7.96
N LYS A 241 5.66 19.64 8.82
CA LYS A 241 5.78 19.49 10.27
C LYS A 241 5.24 18.16 10.76
N GLN A 242 4.02 17.77 10.36
CA GLN A 242 3.40 16.52 10.79
C GLN A 242 4.18 15.30 10.32
N ILE A 243 4.62 15.30 9.06
CA ILE A 243 5.43 14.23 8.51
C ILE A 243 6.77 14.15 9.25
N GLY A 244 7.46 15.30 9.41
CA GLY A 244 8.75 15.36 10.08
C GLY A 244 8.69 14.87 11.53
N ASP A 245 7.64 15.23 12.27
CA ASP A 245 7.44 14.78 13.65
C ASP A 245 7.26 13.25 13.75
N GLN A 246 6.55 12.66 12.80
CA GLN A 246 6.33 11.21 12.78
C GLN A 246 7.55 10.42 12.30
N PHE A 247 8.36 10.97 11.41
CA PHE A 247 9.56 10.32 10.86
C PHE A 247 10.86 10.70 11.59
N LYS A 248 10.81 11.46 12.69
CA LYS A 248 11.99 11.99 13.40
C LYS A 248 13.01 10.94 13.86
N LEU A 249 12.61 9.67 14.00
CA LEU A 249 13.50 8.57 14.36
C LEU A 249 14.04 7.80 13.14
N ALA A 250 13.60 8.11 11.92
CA ALA A 250 14.15 7.52 10.71
C ALA A 250 15.57 8.05 10.47
N LYS A 251 16.49 7.16 10.05
CA LYS A 251 17.91 7.51 9.88
C LYS A 251 18.19 8.30 8.61
N GLN A 252 17.52 7.96 7.53
CA GLN A 252 17.71 8.55 6.20
C GLN A 252 16.34 8.79 5.58
N VAL A 253 15.79 9.98 5.84
CA VAL A 253 14.48 10.36 5.31
C VAL A 253 14.58 11.67 4.52
N THR A 254 13.96 11.67 3.34
CA THR A 254 13.72 12.85 2.51
C THR A 254 12.21 13.06 2.44
N ILE A 255 11.75 14.29 2.66
CA ILE A 255 10.32 14.61 2.69
C ILE A 255 10.04 15.67 1.64
N HIS A 256 9.13 15.38 0.73
CA HIS A 256 8.58 16.35 -0.22
C HIS A 256 7.06 16.37 -0.14
N VAL A 257 6.44 17.53 -0.33
CA VAL A 257 4.99 17.72 -0.24
C VAL A 257 4.45 18.24 -1.55
N ALA A 258 3.57 17.46 -2.17
CA ALA A 258 2.86 17.82 -3.40
C ALA A 258 1.71 18.79 -3.12
N ASP A 259 1.39 19.63 -4.10
CA ASP A 259 0.12 20.37 -4.14
C ASP A 259 -0.98 19.42 -4.64
N SER A 260 -1.40 18.53 -3.77
CA SER A 260 -2.26 17.39 -4.08
C SER A 260 -3.12 17.03 -2.88
N LYS A 261 -4.19 16.29 -3.15
CA LYS A 261 -4.90 15.51 -2.15
C LYS A 261 -4.22 14.15 -1.96
N HIS A 262 -4.86 13.28 -1.19
CA HIS A 262 -4.31 11.98 -0.74
C HIS A 262 -3.83 11.05 -1.87
N PHE A 263 -4.51 11.02 -3.01
CA PHE A 263 -4.14 10.17 -4.15
C PHE A 263 -3.19 10.90 -5.11
N ILE A 264 -1.95 11.18 -4.65
CA ILE A 264 -0.92 11.92 -5.41
C ILE A 264 -0.70 11.31 -6.80
N MET A 265 -0.76 9.96 -6.93
CA MET A 265 -0.57 9.26 -8.20
C MET A 265 -1.64 9.58 -9.25
N TYR A 266 -2.79 10.13 -8.84
CA TYR A 266 -3.85 10.59 -9.73
C TYR A 266 -3.82 12.10 -9.92
N ASP A 267 -3.62 12.86 -8.83
CA ASP A 267 -3.72 14.30 -8.86
C ASP A 267 -2.46 14.99 -9.37
N GLN A 268 -1.27 14.40 -9.14
CA GLN A 268 0.05 14.95 -9.49
C GLN A 268 0.99 13.84 -10.01
N ALA A 269 0.53 13.05 -10.99
CA ALA A 269 1.25 11.88 -11.50
C ALA A 269 2.66 12.23 -12.02
N GLU A 270 2.81 13.29 -12.82
CA GLU A 270 4.10 13.70 -13.37
C GLU A 270 5.09 14.10 -12.28
N TRP A 271 4.62 14.87 -11.28
CA TRP A 271 5.44 15.23 -10.12
C TRP A 271 5.88 13.98 -9.36
N LEU A 272 4.95 13.04 -9.07
CA LEU A 272 5.25 11.78 -8.42
C LEU A 272 6.34 10.99 -9.16
N TYR A 273 6.22 10.90 -10.49
CA TYR A 273 7.19 10.14 -11.29
C TYR A 273 8.57 10.79 -11.29
N ASN A 274 8.66 12.12 -11.32
CA ASN A 274 9.92 12.85 -11.25
C ASN A 274 10.61 12.65 -9.90
N GLU A 275 9.85 12.66 -8.80
CA GLU A 275 10.37 12.40 -7.46
C GLU A 275 10.88 10.96 -7.31
N ILE A 276 10.09 9.97 -7.77
CA ILE A 276 10.50 8.56 -7.76
C ILE A 276 11.77 8.38 -8.62
N ASP A 277 11.81 8.92 -9.83
CA ASP A 277 12.94 8.75 -10.74
C ASP A 277 14.22 9.37 -10.16
N SER A 278 14.12 10.57 -9.60
CA SER A 278 15.23 11.25 -8.94
C SER A 278 15.80 10.46 -7.76
N PHE A 279 14.89 9.87 -6.95
CA PHE A 279 15.27 9.11 -5.78
C PHE A 279 15.84 7.73 -6.11
N LEU A 280 15.40 7.09 -7.19
CA LEU A 280 15.84 5.74 -7.56
C LEU A 280 17.17 5.73 -8.32
N LYS A 281 17.61 6.85 -8.91
CA LYS A 281 18.97 7.01 -9.45
C LYS A 281 20.00 6.87 -8.33
#